data_6d1aad29255d198961d49b426250c554
#
_entry.id   6d1aad29255d198961d49b426250c554
#
_cell.length_a   1.000
_cell.length_b   1.000
_cell.length_c   1.000
_cell.angle_alpha   90.00
_cell.angle_beta   90.00
_cell.angle_gamma   90.00
#
_symmetry.space_group_name_H-M   'P 1'
#
loop_
_entity.id
_entity.type
_entity.pdbx_description
1 polymer ?
#
loop_
_entity_poly.entity_id
_entity_poly.type
_entity_poly.pdbx_seq_one_letter_code
_entity_poly.pdbx_strand_id
1 'polypeptide(L)'
;MGELLSKFGYSGFFGIIWGFFLIRYLVFSGITFLIVWVFWGKKFSHKLIQGKKPEMERILYEIRYSMLTFFIFGLSGIFVVWAKVNGFNRIYDNVSDYGIVYLIFSVIALVLLHDAYFYWTHRMMHHKLFFKHFHLVHHKSTNPSPWAAFSFHPLEAFVESGIVPLASFVIPLHPGVMIVFFVYMTSLNVLGHLSYEFFLPGF
;
A
#
# COMPACT_ATOMS: atom_id res chain seq x y z
N MET A 1 10.60 -16.80 -9.99
CA MET A 1 9.92 -16.93 -8.68
C MET A 1 10.17 -18.28 -8.03
N GLY A 2 9.99 -19.41 -8.71
CA GLY A 2 10.22 -20.76 -8.17
C GLY A 2 11.65 -21.00 -7.65
N GLU A 3 12.66 -20.48 -8.33
CA GLU A 3 14.07 -20.60 -7.96
C GLU A 3 14.37 -19.90 -6.60
N LEU A 4 13.79 -18.75 -6.36
CA LEU A 4 13.91 -18.07 -5.06
C LEU A 4 13.20 -18.85 -3.96
N LEU A 5 12.03 -19.42 -4.26
CA LEU A 5 11.27 -20.21 -3.31
C LEU A 5 12.02 -21.52 -2.94
N SER A 6 12.63 -22.20 -3.92
CA SER A 6 13.44 -23.41 -3.67
C SER A 6 14.67 -23.12 -2.82
N LYS A 7 15.27 -21.91 -2.97
CA LYS A 7 16.47 -21.49 -2.22
C LYS A 7 16.16 -21.04 -0.79
N PHE A 8 15.08 -20.30 -0.57
CA PHE A 8 14.79 -19.63 0.70
C PHE A 8 13.58 -20.19 1.46
N GLY A 9 12.80 -21.08 0.85
CA GLY A 9 11.53 -21.53 1.38
C GLY A 9 10.49 -20.42 1.52
N TYR A 10 9.30 -20.75 2.02
CA TYR A 10 8.22 -19.76 2.22
C TYR A 10 8.57 -18.70 3.27
N SER A 11 9.30 -19.05 4.34
CA SER A 11 9.70 -18.11 5.38
C SER A 11 10.70 -17.07 4.87
N GLY A 12 11.71 -17.48 4.10
CA GLY A 12 12.65 -16.54 3.50
C GLY A 12 11.98 -15.67 2.44
N PHE A 13 11.06 -16.24 1.66
CA PHE A 13 10.29 -15.47 0.69
C PHE A 13 9.36 -14.44 1.37
N PHE A 14 8.74 -14.80 2.50
CA PHE A 14 8.01 -13.86 3.34
C PHE A 14 8.89 -12.68 3.78
N GLY A 15 10.10 -12.97 4.25
CA GLY A 15 11.06 -11.92 4.64
C GLY A 15 11.40 -10.97 3.49
N ILE A 16 11.54 -11.48 2.25
CA ILE A 16 11.78 -10.66 1.05
C ILE A 16 10.57 -9.75 0.77
N ILE A 17 9.36 -10.28 0.77
CA ILE A 17 8.14 -9.50 0.52
C ILE A 17 7.94 -8.46 1.62
N TRP A 18 8.03 -8.86 2.87
CA TRP A 18 7.88 -7.96 4.01
C TRP A 18 8.94 -6.84 4.01
N GLY A 19 10.21 -7.22 3.72
CA GLY A 19 11.30 -6.26 3.57
C GLY A 19 11.07 -5.27 2.43
N PHE A 20 10.52 -5.69 1.30
CA PHE A 20 10.14 -4.82 0.19
C PHE A 20 9.09 -3.78 0.64
N PHE A 21 8.04 -4.20 1.34
CA PHE A 21 7.02 -3.28 1.86
C PHE A 21 7.62 -2.30 2.87
N LEU A 22 8.46 -2.79 3.79
CA LEU A 22 9.11 -1.97 4.81
C LEU A 22 10.04 -0.92 4.19
N ILE A 23 10.96 -1.34 3.31
CA ILE A 23 11.93 -0.43 2.67
C ILE A 23 11.18 0.65 1.87
N ARG A 24 10.19 0.26 1.08
CA ARG A 24 9.36 1.19 0.31
C ARG A 24 8.70 2.23 1.23
N TYR A 25 8.08 1.79 2.33
CA TYR A 25 7.46 2.68 3.30
C TYR A 25 8.46 3.63 3.94
N LEU A 26 9.60 3.13 4.41
CA LEU A 26 10.64 3.95 5.02
C LEU A 26 11.19 4.99 4.04
N VAL A 27 11.40 4.59 2.79
CA VAL A 27 11.88 5.52 1.74
C VAL A 27 10.84 6.59 1.45
N PHE A 28 9.60 6.21 1.12
CA PHE A 28 8.59 7.20 0.70
C PHE A 28 8.12 8.07 1.88
N SER A 29 7.71 7.48 2.99
CA SER A 29 7.25 8.24 4.16
C SER A 29 8.40 9.01 4.81
N GLY A 30 9.59 8.40 4.93
CA GLY A 30 10.77 9.04 5.53
C GLY A 30 11.28 10.23 4.72
N ILE A 31 11.47 10.07 3.42
CA ILE A 31 11.91 11.17 2.54
C ILE A 31 10.88 12.30 2.56
N THR A 32 9.60 11.96 2.43
CA THR A 32 8.52 12.94 2.45
C THR A 32 8.44 13.66 3.78
N PHE A 33 8.56 12.93 4.90
CA PHE A 33 8.61 13.51 6.24
C PHE A 33 9.80 14.49 6.39
N LEU A 34 11.00 14.08 5.98
CA LEU A 34 12.18 14.93 6.04
C LEU A 34 12.01 16.19 5.19
N ILE A 35 11.57 16.08 3.95
CA ILE A 35 11.40 17.23 3.06
C ILE A 35 10.33 18.19 3.60
N VAL A 36 9.13 17.67 3.86
CA VAL A 36 7.96 18.53 4.12
C VAL A 36 7.90 18.99 5.58
N TRP A 37 8.26 18.10 6.53
CA TRP A 37 8.12 18.39 7.95
C TRP A 37 9.38 18.97 8.61
N VAL A 38 10.57 18.56 8.14
CA VAL A 38 11.83 19.02 8.72
C VAL A 38 12.37 20.21 7.94
N PHE A 39 12.68 20.03 6.65
CA PHE A 39 13.36 21.09 5.87
C PHE A 39 12.42 22.24 5.49
N TRP A 40 11.21 21.93 5.04
CA TRP A 40 10.27 22.94 4.54
C TRP A 40 9.13 23.28 5.51
N GLY A 41 9.10 22.67 6.69
CA GLY A 41 8.02 22.83 7.65
C GLY A 41 7.74 24.29 8.05
N LYS A 42 8.78 25.13 8.18
CA LYS A 42 8.61 26.56 8.44
C LYS A 42 8.06 27.31 7.23
N LYS A 43 8.55 26.99 6.01
CA LYS A 43 8.15 27.64 4.76
C LYS A 43 6.68 27.40 4.42
N PHE A 44 6.19 26.21 4.69
CA PHE A 44 4.81 25.79 4.38
C PHE A 44 3.88 25.74 5.60
N SER A 45 4.28 26.29 6.74
CA SER A 45 3.46 26.28 7.96
C SER A 45 2.04 26.84 7.76
N HIS A 46 1.88 27.83 6.88
CA HIS A 46 0.59 28.41 6.51
C HIS A 46 -0.32 27.47 5.69
N LYS A 47 0.22 26.36 5.19
CA LYS A 47 -0.51 25.32 4.44
C LYS A 47 -0.88 24.11 5.31
N LEU A 48 -0.55 24.13 6.59
CA LEU A 48 -0.95 23.05 7.53
C LEU A 48 -2.45 23.05 7.74
N ILE A 49 -3.14 21.97 7.37
CA ILE A 49 -4.60 21.84 7.47
C ILE A 49 -5.06 21.96 8.92
N GLN A 50 -4.36 21.32 9.86
CA GLN A 50 -4.69 21.33 11.29
C GLN A 50 -4.00 22.47 12.07
N GLY A 51 -3.21 23.33 11.41
CA GLY A 51 -2.45 24.43 12.05
C GLY A 51 -1.35 24.00 13.01
N LYS A 52 -1.17 22.70 13.27
CA LYS A 52 -0.16 22.14 14.19
C LYS A 52 0.43 20.83 13.67
N LYS A 53 1.64 20.52 14.10
CA LYS A 53 2.30 19.24 13.81
C LYS A 53 1.66 18.11 14.63
N PRO A 54 1.62 16.85 14.13
CA PRO A 54 1.22 15.69 14.92
C PRO A 54 2.21 15.46 16.06
N GLU A 55 1.68 14.97 17.17
CA GLU A 55 2.48 14.59 18.35
C GLU A 55 3.26 13.30 18.08
N MET A 56 4.42 13.14 18.72
CA MET A 56 5.28 11.97 18.54
C MET A 56 4.57 10.66 18.90
N GLU A 57 3.71 10.68 19.90
CA GLU A 57 2.91 9.51 20.27
C GLU A 57 1.99 9.06 19.12
N ARG A 58 1.42 10.01 18.39
CA ARG A 58 0.60 9.73 17.20
C ARG A 58 1.44 9.13 16.08
N ILE A 59 2.60 9.68 15.81
CA ILE A 59 3.52 9.14 14.79
C ILE A 59 3.93 7.69 15.13
N LEU A 60 4.25 7.40 16.39
CA LEU A 60 4.56 6.04 16.84
C LEU A 60 3.37 5.09 16.71
N TYR A 61 2.15 5.58 16.98
CA TYR A 61 0.92 4.81 16.74
C TYR A 61 0.79 4.46 15.25
N GLU A 62 0.95 5.43 14.34
CA GLU A 62 0.88 5.24 12.90
C GLU A 62 1.91 4.21 12.40
N ILE A 63 3.16 4.31 12.86
CA ILE A 63 4.22 3.36 12.52
C ILE A 63 3.88 1.94 13.01
N ARG A 64 3.40 1.78 14.25
CA ARG A 64 3.06 0.46 14.81
C ARG A 64 2.00 -0.26 13.97
N TYR A 65 0.92 0.44 13.61
CA TYR A 65 -0.12 -0.13 12.77
C TYR A 65 0.34 -0.40 11.35
N SER A 66 1.22 0.46 10.78
CA SER A 66 1.84 0.22 9.48
C SER A 66 2.71 -1.05 9.47
N MET A 67 3.46 -1.32 10.55
CA MET A 67 4.23 -2.57 10.66
C MET A 67 3.32 -3.81 10.66
N LEU A 68 2.20 -3.75 11.38
CA LEU A 68 1.21 -4.82 11.40
C LEU A 68 0.55 -5.00 10.03
N THR A 69 0.25 -3.91 9.33
CA THR A 69 -0.25 -3.94 7.95
C THR A 69 0.71 -4.66 7.02
N PHE A 70 2.02 -4.37 7.10
CA PHE A 70 3.00 -5.03 6.22
C PHE A 70 3.18 -6.51 6.53
N PHE A 71 3.00 -6.91 7.79
CA PHE A 71 2.95 -8.33 8.13
C PHE A 71 1.79 -9.03 7.40
N ILE A 72 0.59 -8.46 7.43
CA ILE A 72 -0.59 -9.00 6.75
C ILE A 72 -0.40 -8.98 5.23
N PHE A 73 0.15 -7.92 4.68
CA PHE A 73 0.49 -7.83 3.24
C PHE A 73 1.52 -8.89 2.84
N GLY A 74 2.48 -9.17 3.71
CA GLY A 74 3.45 -10.26 3.52
C GLY A 74 2.76 -11.63 3.42
N LEU A 75 1.80 -11.92 4.32
CA LEU A 75 1.02 -13.16 4.27
C LEU A 75 0.19 -13.26 2.98
N SER A 76 -0.46 -12.17 2.57
CA SER A 76 -1.17 -12.11 1.28
C SER A 76 -0.23 -12.36 0.10
N GLY A 77 0.98 -11.81 0.13
CA GLY A 77 2.01 -12.06 -0.88
C GLY A 77 2.44 -13.53 -0.94
N ILE A 78 2.58 -14.20 0.22
CA ILE A 78 2.86 -15.64 0.27
C ILE A 78 1.73 -16.45 -0.35
N PHE A 79 0.47 -16.08 -0.09
CA PHE A 79 -0.67 -16.72 -0.75
C PHE A 79 -0.60 -16.59 -2.28
N VAL A 80 -0.24 -15.41 -2.80
CA VAL A 80 -0.06 -15.19 -4.25
C VAL A 80 1.05 -16.08 -4.82
N VAL A 81 2.18 -16.21 -4.11
CA VAL A 81 3.29 -17.09 -4.51
C VAL A 81 2.87 -18.55 -4.49
N TRP A 82 2.20 -18.98 -3.44
CA TRP A 82 1.66 -20.33 -3.33
C TRP A 82 0.68 -20.65 -4.49
N ALA A 83 -0.24 -19.74 -4.77
CA ALA A 83 -1.19 -19.89 -5.86
C ALA A 83 -0.48 -19.98 -7.23
N LYS A 84 0.60 -19.20 -7.44
CA LYS A 84 1.40 -19.29 -8.66
C LYS A 84 2.08 -20.66 -8.81
N VAL A 85 2.76 -21.11 -7.77
CA VAL A 85 3.51 -22.40 -7.83
C VAL A 85 2.58 -23.59 -8.09
N ASN A 86 1.35 -23.52 -7.58
CA ASN A 86 0.33 -24.55 -7.81
C ASN A 86 -0.52 -24.32 -9.08
N GLY A 87 -0.20 -23.32 -9.90
CA GLY A 87 -0.91 -23.07 -11.17
C GLY A 87 -2.32 -22.51 -11.03
N PHE A 88 -2.68 -21.94 -9.88
CA PHE A 88 -4.01 -21.40 -9.63
C PHE A 88 -4.21 -19.97 -10.11
N ASN A 89 -3.14 -19.19 -10.26
CA ASN A 89 -3.24 -17.82 -10.74
C ASN A 89 -2.56 -17.63 -12.12
N ARG A 90 -2.71 -16.43 -12.69
CA ARG A 90 -2.25 -16.09 -14.03
C ARG A 90 -0.94 -15.29 -14.02
N ILE A 91 -0.10 -15.43 -12.98
CA ILE A 91 1.18 -14.73 -12.94
C ILE A 91 2.20 -15.39 -13.88
N TYR A 92 2.77 -14.61 -14.79
CA TYR A 92 3.77 -15.05 -15.77
C TYR A 92 5.13 -14.40 -15.48
N ASP A 93 6.22 -15.03 -15.94
CA ASP A 93 7.59 -14.59 -15.61
C ASP A 93 8.28 -13.91 -16.79
N ASN A 94 7.94 -14.24 -18.05
CA ASN A 94 8.63 -13.72 -19.22
C ASN A 94 7.77 -12.68 -19.93
N VAL A 95 8.30 -11.48 -20.13
CA VAL A 95 7.59 -10.40 -20.85
C VAL A 95 7.20 -10.83 -22.27
N SER A 96 7.99 -11.73 -22.90
CA SER A 96 7.69 -12.28 -24.23
C SER A 96 6.38 -13.05 -24.31
N ASP A 97 5.84 -13.58 -23.18
CA ASP A 97 4.62 -14.38 -23.17
C ASP A 97 3.39 -13.57 -23.63
N TYR A 98 3.36 -12.27 -23.30
CA TYR A 98 2.27 -11.35 -23.63
C TYR A 98 2.74 -10.08 -24.36
N GLY A 99 4.05 -9.82 -24.39
CA GLY A 99 4.65 -8.63 -24.99
C GLY A 99 4.55 -7.35 -24.15
N ILE A 100 5.32 -6.33 -24.58
CA ILE A 100 5.46 -5.05 -23.85
C ILE A 100 4.15 -4.24 -23.82
N VAL A 101 3.35 -4.31 -24.86
CA VAL A 101 2.07 -3.58 -24.93
C VAL A 101 1.10 -4.08 -23.85
N TYR A 102 1.02 -5.40 -23.69
CA TYR A 102 0.21 -6.00 -22.64
C TYR A 102 0.77 -5.69 -21.24
N LEU A 103 2.08 -5.66 -21.07
CA LEU A 103 2.72 -5.29 -19.81
C LEU A 103 2.27 -3.88 -19.37
N ILE A 104 2.29 -2.89 -20.30
CA ILE A 104 1.83 -1.51 -20.02
C ILE A 104 0.32 -1.50 -19.74
N PHE A 105 -0.46 -2.18 -20.57
CA PHE A 105 -1.91 -2.30 -20.37
C PHE A 105 -2.26 -2.88 -19.01
N SER A 106 -1.55 -3.92 -18.55
CA SER A 106 -1.82 -4.57 -17.28
C SER A 106 -1.53 -3.69 -16.05
N VAL A 107 -0.60 -2.71 -16.15
CA VAL A 107 -0.43 -1.67 -15.11
C VAL A 107 -1.70 -0.83 -15.00
N ILE A 108 -2.20 -0.32 -16.13
CA ILE A 108 -3.41 0.51 -16.17
C ILE A 108 -4.62 -0.30 -15.67
N ALA A 109 -4.77 -1.53 -16.15
CA ALA A 109 -5.85 -2.41 -15.75
C ALA A 109 -5.83 -2.69 -14.24
N LEU A 110 -4.64 -2.94 -13.66
CA LEU A 110 -4.50 -3.18 -12.22
C LEU A 110 -4.85 -1.93 -11.39
N VAL A 111 -4.46 -0.73 -11.86
CA VAL A 111 -4.85 0.53 -11.20
C VAL A 111 -6.37 0.72 -11.23
N LEU A 112 -7.01 0.54 -12.39
CA LEU A 112 -8.47 0.68 -12.51
C LEU A 112 -9.23 -0.36 -11.68
N LEU A 113 -8.76 -1.62 -11.66
CA LEU A 113 -9.33 -2.66 -10.81
C LEU A 113 -9.16 -2.31 -9.33
N HIS A 114 -8.00 -1.79 -8.94
CA HIS A 114 -7.76 -1.31 -7.57
C HIS A 114 -8.72 -0.19 -7.20
N ASP A 115 -8.88 0.84 -8.05
CA ASP A 115 -9.75 1.98 -7.75
C ASP A 115 -11.20 1.54 -7.56
N ALA A 116 -11.69 0.64 -8.41
CA ALA A 116 -13.02 0.06 -8.27
C ALA A 116 -13.14 -0.78 -6.98
N TYR A 117 -12.16 -1.64 -6.71
CA TYR A 117 -12.11 -2.46 -5.50
C TYR A 117 -12.06 -1.59 -4.24
N PHE A 118 -11.13 -0.63 -4.20
CA PHE A 118 -10.95 0.30 -3.09
C PHE A 118 -12.23 1.10 -2.82
N TYR A 119 -12.86 1.66 -3.86
CA TYR A 119 -14.10 2.41 -3.69
C TYR A 119 -15.17 1.59 -2.96
N TRP A 120 -15.41 0.36 -3.40
CA TRP A 120 -16.46 -0.47 -2.82
C TRP A 120 -16.11 -1.00 -1.43
N THR A 121 -14.88 -1.46 -1.22
CA THR A 121 -14.44 -1.95 0.08
C THR A 121 -14.35 -0.83 1.10
N HIS A 122 -13.83 0.34 0.73
CA HIS A 122 -13.74 1.51 1.58
C HIS A 122 -15.13 2.02 1.98
N ARG A 123 -16.05 2.12 1.01
CA ARG A 123 -17.45 2.45 1.27
C ARG A 123 -18.12 1.45 2.21
N MET A 124 -17.87 0.16 2.04
CA MET A 124 -18.34 -0.89 2.96
C MET A 124 -17.78 -0.69 4.37
N MET A 125 -16.48 -0.41 4.49
CA MET A 125 -15.83 -0.20 5.79
C MET A 125 -16.35 1.07 6.51
N HIS A 126 -16.85 2.07 5.78
CA HIS A 126 -17.54 3.23 6.35
C HIS A 126 -18.98 2.95 6.80
N HIS A 127 -19.55 1.79 6.47
CA HIS A 127 -20.88 1.44 6.96
C HIS A 127 -20.86 1.25 8.48
N LYS A 128 -21.90 1.71 9.19
CA LYS A 128 -21.98 1.74 10.66
C LYS A 128 -21.69 0.40 11.36
N LEU A 129 -21.97 -0.73 10.71
CA LEU A 129 -21.71 -2.07 11.24
C LEU A 129 -20.23 -2.45 11.18
N PHE A 130 -19.47 -1.93 10.21
CA PHE A 130 -18.09 -2.32 9.94
C PHE A 130 -17.08 -1.29 10.41
N PHE A 131 -17.43 0.00 10.44
CA PHE A 131 -16.51 1.09 10.71
C PHE A 131 -15.68 0.89 11.98
N LYS A 132 -16.32 0.56 13.09
CA LYS A 132 -15.64 0.36 14.37
C LYS A 132 -14.60 -0.75 14.36
N HIS A 133 -14.85 -1.81 13.59
CA HIS A 133 -14.04 -3.03 13.57
C HIS A 133 -13.00 -3.05 12.46
N PHE A 134 -13.22 -2.31 11.39
CA PHE A 134 -12.31 -2.30 10.24
C PHE A 134 -11.52 -1.00 10.13
N HIS A 135 -12.18 0.16 10.22
CA HIS A 135 -11.65 1.41 9.69
C HIS A 135 -11.40 2.50 10.74
N LEU A 136 -11.89 2.33 11.96
CA LEU A 136 -11.72 3.31 13.05
C LEU A 136 -10.25 3.59 13.38
N VAL A 137 -9.37 2.59 13.27
CA VAL A 137 -7.93 2.76 13.56
C VAL A 137 -7.32 3.81 12.64
N HIS A 138 -7.62 3.72 11.35
CA HIS A 138 -7.16 4.70 10.35
C HIS A 138 -7.69 6.11 10.67
N HIS A 139 -8.96 6.25 10.97
CA HIS A 139 -9.59 7.52 11.32
C HIS A 139 -9.17 8.12 12.68
N LYS A 140 -8.48 7.36 13.52
CA LYS A 140 -7.85 7.93 14.72
C LYS A 140 -6.69 8.87 14.42
N SER A 141 -6.07 8.79 13.25
CA SER A 141 -5.06 9.75 12.78
C SER A 141 -5.73 11.01 12.23
N THR A 142 -6.35 11.80 13.11
CA THR A 142 -7.05 13.05 12.74
C THR A 142 -6.13 14.18 12.30
N ASN A 143 -4.85 14.11 12.65
CA ASN A 143 -3.76 14.97 12.15
C ASN A 143 -2.66 14.04 11.66
N PRO A 144 -2.83 13.41 10.47
CA PRO A 144 -1.93 12.38 10.00
C PRO A 144 -0.54 12.93 9.67
N SER A 145 0.44 12.05 9.71
CA SER A 145 1.75 12.29 9.12
C SER A 145 1.96 11.38 7.90
N PRO A 146 3.02 11.55 7.10
CA PRO A 146 3.36 10.60 6.04
C PRO A 146 3.44 9.14 6.49
N TRP A 147 3.66 8.91 7.80
CA TRP A 147 3.68 7.57 8.41
C TRP A 147 2.30 6.94 8.56
N ALA A 148 1.20 7.71 8.44
CA ALA A 148 -0.17 7.22 8.51
C ALA A 148 -0.62 6.47 7.25
N ALA A 149 0.12 6.58 6.15
CA ALA A 149 -0.24 6.04 4.83
C ALA A 149 -0.65 4.55 4.82
N PHE A 150 -0.18 3.77 5.78
CA PHE A 150 -0.49 2.33 5.94
C PHE A 150 -0.93 1.98 7.37
N SER A 151 -1.35 2.96 8.16
CA SER A 151 -1.82 2.77 9.54
C SER A 151 -3.24 2.21 9.55
N PHE A 152 -3.38 0.91 9.27
CA PHE A 152 -4.65 0.22 9.14
C PHE A 152 -4.93 -0.73 10.30
N HIS A 153 -6.21 -0.92 10.60
CA HIS A 153 -6.63 -2.04 11.45
C HIS A 153 -6.32 -3.39 10.73
N PRO A 154 -6.00 -4.48 11.47
CA PRO A 154 -5.70 -5.77 10.82
C PRO A 154 -6.76 -6.25 9.83
N LEU A 155 -8.05 -6.08 10.12
CA LEU A 155 -9.14 -6.44 9.21
C LEU A 155 -9.19 -5.56 7.96
N GLU A 156 -8.90 -4.26 8.10
CA GLU A 156 -8.74 -3.35 6.98
C GLU A 156 -7.54 -3.77 6.12
N ALA A 157 -6.37 -4.01 6.74
CA ALA A 157 -5.18 -4.48 6.05
C ALA A 157 -5.43 -5.79 5.29
N PHE A 158 -6.20 -6.71 5.87
CA PHE A 158 -6.61 -7.94 5.19
C PHE A 158 -7.44 -7.66 3.93
N VAL A 159 -8.45 -6.79 4.04
CA VAL A 159 -9.27 -6.37 2.89
C VAL A 159 -8.39 -5.68 1.84
N GLU A 160 -7.61 -4.67 2.22
CA GLU A 160 -6.75 -3.91 1.30
C GLU A 160 -5.71 -4.79 0.59
N SER A 161 -5.18 -5.83 1.27
CA SER A 161 -4.24 -6.78 0.66
C SER A 161 -4.88 -7.69 -0.39
N GLY A 162 -6.21 -7.77 -0.46
CA GLY A 162 -6.95 -8.69 -1.32
C GLY A 162 -6.88 -8.36 -2.81
N ILE A 163 -6.59 -7.12 -3.19
CA ILE A 163 -6.63 -6.69 -4.60
C ILE A 163 -5.65 -7.46 -5.49
N VAL A 164 -4.40 -7.66 -5.06
CA VAL A 164 -3.40 -8.36 -5.89
C VAL A 164 -3.71 -9.85 -6.03
N PRO A 165 -4.05 -10.60 -4.97
CA PRO A 165 -4.58 -11.94 -5.12
C PRO A 165 -5.74 -12.00 -6.13
N LEU A 166 -6.80 -11.24 -5.91
CA LEU A 166 -7.99 -11.24 -6.77
C LEU A 166 -7.65 -10.92 -8.23
N ALA A 167 -6.88 -9.85 -8.48
CA ALA A 167 -6.47 -9.48 -9.82
C ALA A 167 -5.63 -10.59 -10.50
N SER A 168 -4.76 -11.28 -9.74
CA SER A 168 -3.92 -12.35 -10.27
C SER A 168 -4.70 -13.59 -10.75
N PHE A 169 -5.91 -13.81 -10.26
CA PHE A 169 -6.81 -14.87 -10.75
C PHE A 169 -7.56 -14.44 -12.02
N VAL A 170 -7.78 -13.14 -12.21
CA VAL A 170 -8.60 -12.58 -13.30
C VAL A 170 -7.76 -12.25 -14.52
N ILE A 171 -6.64 -11.55 -14.34
CA ILE A 171 -5.78 -11.09 -15.43
C ILE A 171 -4.34 -11.62 -15.29
N PRO A 172 -3.65 -11.93 -16.41
CA PRO A 172 -2.23 -12.22 -16.39
C PRO A 172 -1.43 -11.04 -15.85
N LEU A 173 -0.63 -11.26 -14.81
CA LEU A 173 0.20 -10.23 -14.18
C LEU A 173 1.68 -10.62 -14.19
N HIS A 174 2.53 -9.69 -14.59
CA HIS A 174 3.98 -9.82 -14.44
C HIS A 174 4.43 -9.27 -13.08
N PRO A 175 5.40 -9.87 -12.36
CA PRO A 175 5.92 -9.33 -11.10
C PRO A 175 6.34 -7.85 -11.18
N GLY A 176 6.92 -7.42 -12.30
CA GLY A 176 7.27 -6.02 -12.54
C GLY A 176 6.07 -5.08 -12.53
N VAL A 177 4.91 -5.52 -13.04
CA VAL A 177 3.65 -4.74 -12.97
C VAL A 177 3.22 -4.52 -11.54
N MET A 178 3.31 -5.58 -10.70
CA MET A 178 2.98 -5.47 -9.27
C MET A 178 3.92 -4.50 -8.54
N ILE A 179 5.22 -4.52 -8.85
CA ILE A 179 6.19 -3.58 -8.27
C ILE A 179 5.83 -2.13 -8.63
N VAL A 180 5.60 -1.85 -9.92
CA VAL A 180 5.19 -0.51 -10.39
C VAL A 180 3.90 -0.06 -9.71
N PHE A 181 2.90 -0.94 -9.65
CA PHE A 181 1.65 -0.68 -8.96
C PHE A 181 1.86 -0.34 -7.47
N PHE A 182 2.64 -1.12 -6.74
CA PHE A 182 2.90 -0.84 -5.32
C PHE A 182 3.67 0.47 -5.10
N VAL A 183 4.61 0.81 -5.96
CA VAL A 183 5.33 2.10 -5.91
C VAL A 183 4.36 3.26 -6.14
N TYR A 184 3.52 3.17 -7.17
CA TYR A 184 2.50 4.16 -7.48
C TYR A 184 1.52 4.35 -6.31
N MET A 185 0.95 3.27 -5.77
CA MET A 185 0.00 3.33 -4.66
C MET A 185 0.63 3.89 -3.38
N THR A 186 1.90 3.55 -3.10
CA THR A 186 2.60 4.13 -1.95
C THR A 186 2.77 5.63 -2.11
N SER A 187 3.13 6.08 -3.31
CA SER A 187 3.28 7.51 -3.58
C SER A 187 1.97 8.26 -3.33
N LEU A 188 0.85 7.76 -3.85
CA LEU A 188 -0.47 8.36 -3.64
C LEU A 188 -0.89 8.37 -2.17
N ASN A 189 -0.73 7.24 -1.48
CA ASN A 189 -1.10 7.13 -0.06
C ASN A 189 -0.27 8.08 0.81
N VAL A 190 1.03 8.18 0.58
CA VAL A 190 1.90 9.10 1.33
C VAL A 190 1.54 10.55 1.04
N LEU A 191 1.28 10.90 -0.24
CA LEU A 191 0.87 12.26 -0.63
C LEU A 191 -0.49 12.64 -0.03
N GLY A 192 -1.44 11.69 0.05
CA GLY A 192 -2.74 11.90 0.68
C GLY A 192 -2.68 12.13 2.21
N HIS A 193 -1.57 11.76 2.87
CA HIS A 193 -1.40 11.87 4.32
C HIS A 193 -0.37 12.94 4.75
N LEU A 194 -0.11 13.95 3.90
CA LEU A 194 0.88 14.99 4.21
C LEU A 194 0.47 15.95 5.32
N SER A 195 -0.83 16.12 5.59
CA SER A 195 -1.42 17.19 6.43
C SER A 195 -1.13 18.61 5.96
N TYR A 196 -0.73 18.77 4.72
CA TYR A 196 -0.52 20.05 4.06
C TYR A 196 -1.43 20.19 2.85
N GLU A 197 -2.02 21.36 2.68
CA GLU A 197 -2.82 21.70 1.50
C GLU A 197 -1.90 22.14 0.37
N PHE A 198 -1.54 21.20 -0.51
CA PHE A 198 -0.74 21.48 -1.71
C PHE A 198 -1.58 21.48 -3.00
N PHE A 199 -2.83 21.06 -2.92
CA PHE A 199 -3.72 21.05 -4.05
C PHE A 199 -4.25 22.45 -4.39
N LEU A 200 -4.72 22.63 -5.62
CA LEU A 200 -5.34 23.87 -6.05
C LEU A 200 -6.67 24.09 -5.28
N PRO A 201 -7.02 25.35 -4.94
CA PRO A 201 -8.31 25.65 -4.31
C PRO A 201 -9.46 25.12 -5.15
N GLY A 202 -10.34 24.33 -4.54
CA GLY A 202 -11.54 23.76 -5.20
C GLY A 202 -11.43 22.28 -5.56
N PHE A 203 -10.35 21.60 -5.18
CA PHE A 203 -10.25 20.14 -5.21
C PHE A 203 -10.58 19.55 -3.84
#